data_80a29a538e76cf8607cec1985008d17e
#
_entry.id   80a29a538e76cf8607cec1985008d17e
#
_cell.length_a   1.000
_cell.length_b   1.000
_cell.length_c   1.000
_cell.angle_alpha   90.00
_cell.angle_beta   90.00
_cell.angle_gamma   90.00
#
_symmetry.space_group_name_H-M   'P 1'
#
loop_
_entity.id
_entity.type
_entity.pdbx_description
1 polymer ?
#
loop_
_entity_poly.entity_id
_entity_poly.type
_entity_poly.pdbx_seq_one_letter_code
_entity_poly.pdbx_strand_id
1 'polypeptide(L)'
;MNSRKTFIAIGALLFAVVTLSAAAFGSSHDCCKAEETSGRSGQPVQATQKDGAQTATVEVTSKGFEPDSLKLKVGVPAKVTFVRKTDQTCAKEVVIKEYGIERKLPLNEPVTVEFTPRKGEFSFACGMNMIKGKLIVE
;
A
#
# COMPACT_ATOMS: atom_id res chain seq x y z
N MET A 1 -18.86 44.08 -11.76
CA MET A 1 -18.22 45.41 -11.80
C MET A 1 -16.75 45.18 -11.51
N ASN A 2 -16.01 45.32 -12.61
CA ASN A 2 -14.71 45.98 -12.72
C ASN A 2 -13.54 45.34 -11.94
N SER A 3 -12.37 45.12 -12.47
CA SER A 3 -11.62 45.81 -13.53
C SER A 3 -10.33 45.03 -13.69
N ARG A 4 -9.98 44.57 -14.87
CA ARG A 4 -8.94 45.08 -15.79
C ARG A 4 -7.61 45.47 -15.13
N LYS A 5 -6.51 44.89 -15.57
CA LYS A 5 -5.42 45.41 -16.45
C LYS A 5 -4.24 44.48 -16.37
N THR A 6 -3.84 43.70 -17.38
CA THR A 6 -3.03 44.08 -18.55
C THR A 6 -1.75 44.89 -18.24
N PHE A 7 -0.60 44.28 -18.48
CA PHE A 7 0.66 44.82 -19.02
C PHE A 7 1.56 43.60 -19.34
N ILE A 8 1.83 43.15 -20.52
CA ILE A 8 2.62 43.61 -21.68
C ILE A 8 3.97 44.22 -21.26
N ALA A 9 5.06 43.57 -21.63
CA ALA A 9 6.19 43.99 -22.44
C ALA A 9 7.38 43.05 -22.23
N ILE A 10 7.78 42.28 -23.23
CA ILE A 10 8.84 42.57 -24.20
C ILE A 10 10.25 42.53 -23.58
N GLY A 11 11.02 41.57 -23.99
CA GLY A 11 12.48 41.53 -23.76
C GLY A 11 13.11 40.36 -24.50
N ALA A 12 13.28 40.50 -25.80
CA ALA A 12 14.09 39.62 -26.59
C ALA A 12 15.57 39.89 -26.28
N LEU A 13 16.35 38.86 -26.06
CA LEU A 13 17.77 38.89 -26.41
C LEU A 13 18.29 37.46 -26.65
N LEU A 14 18.72 37.29 -27.85
CA LEU A 14 19.51 36.20 -28.44
C LEU A 14 20.78 35.90 -27.63
N PHE A 15 21.02 34.63 -27.35
CA PHE A 15 22.38 34.09 -27.38
C PHE A 15 22.33 32.64 -27.85
N ALA A 16 22.74 32.51 -29.08
CA ALA A 16 23.11 31.24 -29.67
C ALA A 16 24.50 30.87 -29.13
N VAL A 17 24.61 29.70 -28.53
CA VAL A 17 25.88 28.96 -28.54
C VAL A 17 25.57 27.48 -28.73
N VAL A 18 25.92 27.06 -29.89
CA VAL A 18 26.05 25.67 -30.32
C VAL A 18 27.16 25.01 -29.53
N THR A 19 26.89 23.92 -28.84
CA THR A 19 27.88 22.86 -28.66
C THR A 19 27.22 21.52 -28.83
N LEU A 20 27.55 20.96 -29.94
CA LEU A 20 27.39 19.58 -30.34
C LEU A 20 28.16 18.68 -29.36
N SER A 21 27.49 17.80 -28.67
CA SER A 21 28.10 16.62 -28.09
C SER A 21 27.13 15.47 -28.16
N ALA A 22 27.37 14.62 -29.13
CA ALA A 22 26.80 13.31 -29.23
C ALA A 22 27.31 12.43 -28.09
N ALA A 23 26.42 11.84 -27.32
CA ALA A 23 26.65 10.59 -26.65
C ALA A 23 25.33 9.85 -26.62
N ALA A 24 25.22 8.90 -27.50
CA ALA A 24 24.29 7.80 -27.39
C ALA A 24 24.55 7.08 -26.06
N PHE A 25 23.50 6.66 -25.39
CA PHE A 25 23.37 5.38 -24.71
C PHE A 25 22.21 5.42 -23.77
N GLY A 26 21.35 4.48 -23.98
CA GLY A 26 20.67 3.80 -22.95
C GLY A 26 19.15 3.85 -23.06
N SER A 27 18.58 3.04 -23.93
CA SER A 27 17.23 2.52 -23.75
C SER A 27 17.17 1.82 -22.41
N SER A 28 16.66 2.49 -21.40
CA SER A 28 16.18 1.83 -20.21
C SER A 28 14.71 1.54 -20.42
N HIS A 29 14.44 0.32 -20.86
CA HIS A 29 13.16 -0.29 -20.68
C HIS A 29 12.98 -0.50 -19.18
N ASP A 30 12.40 0.46 -18.50
CA ASP A 30 11.80 0.21 -17.20
C ASP A 30 10.49 -0.51 -17.43
N CYS A 31 10.66 -1.79 -17.69
CA CYS A 31 9.63 -2.78 -17.55
C CYS A 31 9.20 -2.78 -16.10
N CYS A 32 7.92 -2.59 -15.87
CA CYS A 32 7.23 -2.69 -14.59
C CYS A 32 7.74 -3.89 -13.80
N LYS A 33 8.71 -3.66 -12.94
CA LYS A 33 9.10 -4.64 -11.94
C LYS A 33 8.11 -4.48 -10.79
N ALA A 34 7.07 -5.29 -10.82
CA ALA A 34 6.33 -5.60 -9.63
C ALA A 34 7.33 -6.21 -8.64
N GLU A 35 7.76 -5.42 -7.68
CA GLU A 35 8.54 -5.93 -6.57
C GLU A 35 7.60 -6.74 -5.69
N GLU A 36 7.59 -8.04 -5.97
CA GLU A 36 7.18 -9.03 -4.98
C GLU A 36 8.17 -8.94 -3.82
N THR A 37 7.82 -8.15 -2.84
CA THR A 37 8.53 -8.16 -1.56
C THR A 37 8.14 -9.46 -0.84
N SER A 38 8.85 -10.51 -1.20
CA SER A 38 8.82 -11.79 -0.52
C SER A 38 9.11 -11.59 0.98
N GLY A 39 8.16 -12.04 1.79
CA GLY A 39 8.09 -11.88 3.22
C GLY A 39 9.38 -12.13 4.00
N ARG A 40 9.87 -11.09 4.62
CA ARG A 40 10.70 -11.19 5.81
C ARG A 40 9.76 -11.15 7.01
N SER A 41 9.51 -12.33 7.57
CA SER A 41 8.87 -12.49 8.87
C SER A 41 9.55 -11.58 9.89
N GLY A 42 8.82 -10.66 10.49
CA GLY A 42 9.27 -9.85 11.63
C GLY A 42 9.47 -8.35 11.42
N GLN A 43 9.37 -7.81 10.20
CA GLN A 43 9.39 -6.37 9.99
C GLN A 43 8.02 -5.86 9.56
N PRO A 44 7.49 -4.80 10.21
CA PRO A 44 6.21 -4.22 9.79
C PRO A 44 6.31 -3.67 8.37
N VAL A 45 5.45 -4.16 7.48
CA VAL A 45 5.36 -3.70 6.10
C VAL A 45 4.50 -2.46 6.04
N GLN A 46 5.00 -1.44 5.36
CA GLN A 46 4.27 -0.20 5.16
C GLN A 46 3.26 -0.35 4.03
N ALA A 47 2.01 0.05 4.27
CA ALA A 47 1.00 0.06 3.23
C ALA A 47 1.34 1.06 2.13
N THR A 48 1.12 0.67 0.89
CA THR A 48 1.31 1.53 -0.28
C THR A 48 0.11 2.46 -0.45
N GLN A 49 0.34 3.72 -0.73
CA GLN A 49 -0.74 4.66 -1.04
C GLN A 49 -1.09 4.61 -2.53
N LYS A 50 -2.36 4.38 -2.81
CA LYS A 50 -2.95 4.43 -4.15
C LYS A 50 -4.31 5.12 -4.09
N ASP A 51 -4.53 6.09 -4.98
CA ASP A 51 -5.82 6.79 -5.13
C ASP A 51 -6.38 7.40 -3.82
N GLY A 52 -5.51 7.95 -2.98
CA GLY A 52 -5.92 8.55 -1.70
C GLY A 52 -6.24 7.55 -0.59
N ALA A 53 -6.13 6.26 -0.85
CA ALA A 53 -6.25 5.19 0.13
C ALA A 53 -4.91 4.45 0.29
N GLN A 54 -4.67 3.89 1.46
CA GLN A 54 -3.53 3.03 1.68
C GLN A 54 -3.94 1.57 1.46
N THR A 55 -3.14 0.85 0.69
CA THR A 55 -3.40 -0.55 0.35
C THR A 55 -2.31 -1.46 0.90
N ALA A 56 -2.71 -2.61 1.41
CA ALA A 56 -1.79 -3.66 1.83
C ALA A 56 -2.38 -5.02 1.48
N THR A 57 -1.50 -5.98 1.21
CA THR A 57 -1.89 -7.37 1.00
C THR A 57 -1.25 -8.25 2.06
N VAL A 58 -2.05 -9.14 2.64
CA VAL A 58 -1.63 -10.11 3.64
C VAL A 58 -1.95 -11.50 3.12
N GLU A 59 -0.95 -12.33 3.01
CA GLU A 59 -1.13 -13.73 2.69
C GLU A 59 -1.33 -14.55 3.96
N VAL A 60 -2.20 -15.54 3.89
CA VAL A 60 -2.45 -16.47 4.97
C VAL A 60 -1.84 -17.81 4.61
N THR A 61 -0.76 -18.15 5.30
CA THR A 61 0.03 -19.35 5.06
C THR A 61 -0.15 -20.36 6.21
N SER A 62 0.53 -21.49 6.14
CA SER A 62 0.58 -22.45 7.25
C SER A 62 1.30 -21.91 8.49
N LYS A 63 2.13 -20.88 8.31
CA LYS A 63 2.85 -20.20 9.40
C LYS A 63 2.04 -19.08 10.05
N GLY A 64 1.00 -18.60 9.37
CA GLY A 64 0.15 -17.52 9.83
C GLY A 64 -0.07 -16.43 8.79
N PHE A 65 -0.20 -15.20 9.25
CA PHE A 65 -0.32 -14.02 8.41
C PHE A 65 1.08 -13.54 7.97
N GLU A 66 1.25 -13.30 6.68
CA GLU A 66 2.47 -12.76 6.09
C GLU A 66 2.14 -11.54 5.20
N PRO A 67 2.61 -10.34 5.55
CA PRO A 67 3.37 -10.00 6.77
C PRO A 67 2.50 -10.10 8.04
N ASP A 68 3.17 -10.36 9.17
CA ASP A 68 2.53 -10.43 10.48
C ASP A 68 2.27 -9.04 11.11
N SER A 69 2.81 -7.99 10.51
CA SER A 69 2.65 -6.61 10.97
C SER A 69 2.53 -5.64 9.81
N LEU A 70 1.56 -4.73 9.92
CA LEU A 70 1.30 -3.68 8.95
C LEU A 70 1.40 -2.31 9.61
N LYS A 71 2.07 -1.38 8.93
CA LYS A 71 2.06 0.05 9.27
C LYS A 71 1.07 0.79 8.41
N LEU A 72 0.18 1.52 9.04
CA LEU A 72 -0.86 2.33 8.42
C LEU A 72 -0.77 3.77 8.92
N LYS A 73 -1.20 4.70 8.09
CA LYS A 73 -1.33 6.11 8.47
C LYS A 73 -2.70 6.38 9.09
N VAL A 74 -2.72 7.15 10.16
CA VAL A 74 -3.95 7.56 10.83
C VAL A 74 -4.85 8.39 9.91
N GLY A 75 -6.15 8.14 9.94
CA GLY A 75 -7.15 8.93 9.22
C GLY A 75 -7.19 8.72 7.71
N VAL A 76 -6.27 7.96 7.13
CA VAL A 76 -6.29 7.62 5.71
C VAL A 76 -7.03 6.30 5.52
N PRO A 77 -8.08 6.24 4.69
CA PRO A 77 -8.80 4.99 4.43
C PRO A 77 -7.83 3.86 4.03
N ALA A 78 -7.98 2.71 4.65
CA ALA A 78 -7.15 1.54 4.42
C ALA A 78 -7.96 0.43 3.77
N LYS A 79 -7.38 -0.18 2.74
CA LYS A 79 -7.87 -1.38 2.06
C LYS A 79 -6.86 -2.50 2.27
N VAL A 80 -7.18 -3.43 3.13
CA VAL A 80 -6.31 -4.58 3.40
C VAL A 80 -6.90 -5.81 2.74
N THR A 81 -6.15 -6.40 1.83
CA THR A 81 -6.56 -7.60 1.10
C THR A 81 -5.91 -8.82 1.72
N PHE A 82 -6.72 -9.76 2.17
CA PHE A 82 -6.28 -11.04 2.70
C PHE A 82 -6.46 -12.12 1.64
N VAL A 83 -5.43 -12.95 1.45
CA VAL A 83 -5.45 -14.07 0.50
C VAL A 83 -5.00 -15.34 1.21
N ARG A 84 -5.90 -16.30 1.38
CA ARG A 84 -5.56 -17.58 1.98
C ARG A 84 -4.92 -18.52 0.94
N LYS A 85 -3.64 -18.83 1.13
CA LYS A 85 -2.84 -19.63 0.20
C LYS A 85 -2.83 -21.14 0.50
N THR A 86 -3.27 -21.51 1.69
CA THR A 86 -3.26 -22.91 2.12
C THR A 86 -4.55 -23.30 2.82
N ASP A 87 -4.91 -24.56 2.72
CA ASP A 87 -6.00 -25.13 3.50
C ASP A 87 -5.54 -25.65 4.88
N GLN A 88 -4.23 -25.81 5.04
CA GLN A 88 -3.60 -26.25 6.30
C GLN A 88 -3.38 -25.09 7.27
N THR A 89 -4.42 -24.32 7.53
CA THR A 89 -4.39 -23.22 8.49
C THR A 89 -5.71 -23.12 9.23
N CYS A 90 -5.67 -22.70 10.50
CA CYS A 90 -6.86 -22.36 11.26
C CYS A 90 -7.43 -20.98 10.89
N ALA A 91 -6.68 -20.17 10.12
CA ALA A 91 -7.11 -18.84 9.71
C ALA A 91 -8.04 -18.90 8.48
N LYS A 92 -9.20 -19.53 8.65
CA LYS A 92 -10.28 -19.57 7.66
C LYS A 92 -11.12 -18.29 7.64
N GLU A 93 -10.89 -17.42 8.61
CA GLU A 93 -11.52 -16.10 8.73
C GLU A 93 -10.55 -15.12 9.38
N VAL A 94 -10.73 -13.84 9.11
CA VAL A 94 -9.99 -12.74 9.74
C VAL A 94 -10.95 -11.91 10.57
N VAL A 95 -10.51 -11.56 11.77
CA VAL A 95 -11.25 -10.73 12.72
C VAL A 95 -10.39 -9.56 13.14
N ILE A 96 -10.93 -8.34 13.01
CA ILE A 96 -10.33 -7.12 13.54
C ILE A 96 -11.35 -6.54 14.54
N LYS A 97 -11.20 -6.91 15.79
CA LYS A 97 -12.20 -6.63 16.84
C LYS A 97 -12.46 -5.14 17.03
N GLU A 98 -11.41 -4.34 16.97
CA GLU A 98 -11.46 -2.89 17.21
C GLU A 98 -12.27 -2.13 16.16
N TYR A 99 -12.43 -2.73 14.98
CA TYR A 99 -13.21 -2.18 13.87
C TYR A 99 -14.50 -2.99 13.61
N GLY A 100 -14.78 -4.03 14.41
CA GLY A 100 -15.95 -4.88 14.24
C GLY A 100 -15.97 -5.62 12.90
N ILE A 101 -14.79 -5.90 12.35
CA ILE A 101 -14.64 -6.56 11.06
C ILE A 101 -14.43 -8.05 11.28
N GLU A 102 -15.27 -8.85 10.63
CA GLU A 102 -15.13 -10.30 10.54
C GLU A 102 -15.41 -10.73 9.11
N ARG A 103 -14.47 -11.45 8.49
CA ARG A 103 -14.58 -11.91 7.10
C ARG A 103 -14.03 -13.32 6.96
N LYS A 104 -14.79 -14.17 6.28
CA LYS A 104 -14.33 -15.49 5.86
C LYS A 104 -13.30 -15.34 4.75
N LEU A 105 -12.30 -16.19 4.78
CA LEU A 105 -11.21 -16.24 3.80
C LEU A 105 -11.31 -17.54 2.98
N PRO A 106 -11.99 -17.52 1.84
CA PRO A 106 -11.97 -18.64 0.91
C PRO A 106 -10.55 -18.93 0.44
N LEU A 107 -10.30 -20.16 0.00
CA LEU A 107 -8.98 -20.56 -0.48
C LEU A 107 -8.68 -19.91 -1.83
N ASN A 108 -7.53 -19.25 -1.92
CA ASN A 108 -7.04 -18.55 -3.13
C ASN A 108 -7.94 -17.42 -3.64
N GLU A 109 -8.87 -16.93 -2.82
CA GLU A 109 -9.68 -15.76 -3.15
C GLU A 109 -9.22 -14.53 -2.35
N PRO A 110 -9.03 -13.38 -3.00
CA PRO A 110 -8.72 -12.14 -2.30
C PRO A 110 -9.96 -11.57 -1.60
N VAL A 111 -9.86 -11.34 -0.31
CA VAL A 111 -10.90 -10.71 0.49
C VAL A 111 -10.39 -9.36 1.00
N THR A 112 -10.98 -8.28 0.51
CA THR A 112 -10.59 -6.92 0.89
C THR A 112 -11.48 -6.42 2.01
N VAL A 113 -10.86 -5.89 3.06
CA VAL A 113 -11.51 -5.17 4.15
C VAL A 113 -11.13 -3.71 4.09
N GLU A 114 -12.11 -2.83 4.27
CA GLU A 114 -11.92 -1.39 4.25
C GLU A 114 -12.27 -0.79 5.61
N PHE A 115 -11.40 0.06 6.12
CA PHE A 115 -11.61 0.78 7.37
C PHE A 115 -10.76 2.05 7.42
N THR A 116 -11.13 2.98 8.30
CA THR A 116 -10.32 4.18 8.57
C THR A 116 -9.53 3.96 9.85
N PRO A 117 -8.19 3.83 9.76
CA PRO A 117 -7.36 3.56 10.93
C PRO A 117 -7.36 4.73 11.92
N ARG A 118 -7.45 4.41 13.21
CA ARG A 118 -7.25 5.35 14.33
C ARG A 118 -5.84 5.15 14.87
N LYS A 119 -5.26 6.20 15.43
CA LYS A 119 -3.94 6.13 16.06
C LYS A 119 -3.90 5.07 17.16
N GLY A 120 -2.89 4.21 17.12
CA GLY A 120 -2.69 3.15 18.12
C GLY A 120 -2.15 1.86 17.52
N GLU A 121 -2.00 0.87 18.38
CA GLU A 121 -1.66 -0.49 17.99
C GLU A 121 -2.90 -1.36 18.12
N PHE A 122 -3.21 -2.08 17.07
CA PHE A 122 -4.36 -2.98 17.00
C PHE A 122 -3.89 -4.36 16.53
N SER A 123 -4.78 -5.33 16.59
CA SER A 123 -4.48 -6.68 16.11
C SER A 123 -5.57 -7.18 15.18
N PHE A 124 -5.15 -7.93 14.17
CA PHE A 124 -6.04 -8.81 13.43
C PHE A 124 -5.72 -10.25 13.77
N ALA A 125 -6.70 -11.09 13.81
CA ALA A 125 -6.53 -12.47 14.22
C ALA A 125 -7.42 -13.42 13.40
N CYS A 126 -7.13 -14.72 13.46
CA CYS A 126 -8.09 -15.72 13.00
C CYS A 126 -9.25 -15.84 14.00
N GLY A 127 -10.38 -16.37 13.56
CA GLY A 127 -11.58 -16.51 14.41
C GLY A 127 -11.35 -17.19 15.74
N MET A 128 -10.44 -18.17 15.80
CA MET A 128 -10.04 -18.84 17.04
C MET A 128 -8.97 -18.08 17.85
N ASN A 129 -8.54 -16.92 17.37
CA ASN A 129 -7.56 -16.05 18.04
C ASN A 129 -6.18 -16.70 18.31
N MET A 130 -5.85 -17.76 17.60
CA MET A 130 -4.58 -18.50 17.72
C MET A 130 -3.46 -17.87 16.89
N ILE A 131 -3.79 -17.36 15.72
CA ILE A 131 -2.86 -16.66 14.82
C ILE A 131 -3.24 -15.20 14.81
N LYS A 132 -2.26 -14.33 15.03
CA LYS A 132 -2.44 -12.88 15.15
C LYS A 132 -1.42 -12.13 14.30
N GLY A 133 -1.85 -10.99 13.78
CA GLY A 133 -0.96 -9.98 13.23
C GLY A 133 -1.20 -8.63 13.89
N LYS A 134 -0.31 -7.68 13.66
CA LYS A 134 -0.34 -6.33 14.25
C LYS A 134 -0.68 -5.28 13.21
N LEU A 135 -1.47 -4.30 13.62
CA LEU A 135 -1.71 -3.06 12.89
C LEU A 135 -1.11 -1.92 13.69
N ILE A 136 -0.08 -1.29 13.18
CA ILE A 136 0.58 -0.13 13.78
C ILE A 136 0.10 1.10 13.03
N VAL A 137 -0.62 1.99 13.72
CA VAL A 137 -1.20 3.20 13.12
C VAL A 137 -0.54 4.44 13.71
N GLU A 138 0.18 5.18 12.88
CA GLU A 138 0.94 6.37 13.23
C GLU A 138 0.72 7.57 12.27
#